data_60f909ee73fc40c3e2d0651ee531651a
#
_entry.id   60f909ee73fc40c3e2d0651ee531651a
#
_cell.length_a   1.000
_cell.length_b   1.000
_cell.length_c   1.000
_cell.angle_alpha   90.00
_cell.angle_beta   90.00
_cell.angle_gamma   90.00
#
_symmetry.space_group_name_H-M   'P 1'
#
loop_
_entity.id
_entity.type
_entity.pdbx_description
1 polymer ?
#
loop_
_entity_poly.entity_id
_entity_poly.type
_entity_poly.pdbx_seq_one_letter_code
_entity_poly.pdbx_strand_id
1 'polypeptide(L)'
;MYRVGFGDFFLVIVPTSAGDKYILIDCGVFKGTSGTGDIGSIVEAVEDMFKTTNGHLSLVIMTHRHADHIAGFSKAERFKDFTASMVWMPYWEQFNDDKDKDSAHSLQLDMHELAMNLAMQFRGRSDDDAKEALAQLGNATGIEDFNAVATGKKRAGGNAAALDLLKNHLGSNGKKVRYYAAGDKAHLPVELEGLKATILGPPPEKAKAFLSLMDLKKGVGQYLDSMTDGADGPSAIQPFPKEWTEDAKGKYPKHDVRGFPIDYNQCVQDVNTAQPDMLAAAASKIENFLNNQSLVVLFEFDGKKLLFAGDAQGGNWEYWLFKTEAPQKDPTKAGDVIETSKEILETIDFYKVGHHGSTNATPIQAIEAAIARPKTSKGFVSMCSTEGSVYGNPKKETEVPRSRLMEVLEKDSCLVRSDAIAISITDAETSKKRIIAANKDVKLPRPKVGKLTKASLYLEYSF
;
A
#
# COMPACT_ATOMS: atom_id res chain seq x y z
N MET A 1 -7.94 -7.23 -12.29
CA MET A 1 -6.57 -6.98 -11.76
C MET A 1 -5.60 -7.02 -12.92
N TYR A 2 -5.03 -5.88 -13.26
CA TYR A 2 -3.96 -5.79 -14.25
C TYR A 2 -2.64 -6.32 -13.70
N ARG A 3 -1.81 -6.86 -14.58
CA ARG A 3 -0.51 -7.44 -14.21
C ARG A 3 0.60 -6.50 -14.64
N VAL A 4 0.89 -5.55 -13.77
CA VAL A 4 1.88 -4.49 -14.01
C VAL A 4 3.20 -4.70 -13.24
N GLY A 5 3.35 -5.84 -12.59
CA GLY A 5 4.45 -6.13 -11.68
C GLY A 5 4.08 -5.89 -10.23
N PHE A 6 4.99 -5.30 -9.45
CA PHE A 6 4.75 -4.93 -8.08
C PHE A 6 4.03 -3.59 -8.04
N GLY A 7 2.73 -3.60 -7.78
CA GLY A 7 1.86 -2.43 -7.72
C GLY A 7 0.39 -2.78 -7.95
N ASP A 8 -0.49 -1.90 -7.57
CA ASP A 8 -1.94 -2.11 -7.65
C ASP A 8 -2.55 -1.42 -8.86
N PHE A 9 -3.32 -2.19 -9.62
CA PHE A 9 -4.14 -1.69 -10.70
C PHE A 9 -5.39 -2.57 -10.86
N PHE A 10 -6.51 -2.12 -10.33
CA PHE A 10 -7.78 -2.84 -10.37
C PHE A 10 -8.84 -2.05 -11.13
N LEU A 11 -9.49 -2.70 -12.08
CA LEU A 11 -10.69 -2.20 -12.75
C LEU A 11 -11.88 -3.05 -12.31
N VAL A 12 -12.84 -2.43 -11.63
CA VAL A 12 -14.11 -3.07 -11.25
C VAL A 12 -15.16 -2.68 -12.28
N ILE A 13 -15.81 -3.69 -12.85
CA ILE A 13 -16.89 -3.54 -13.81
C ILE A 13 -18.20 -3.78 -13.07
N VAL A 14 -19.07 -2.78 -13.10
CA VAL A 14 -20.40 -2.82 -12.47
C VAL A 14 -21.45 -2.85 -13.58
N PRO A 15 -22.14 -3.98 -13.80
CA PRO A 15 -23.21 -4.06 -14.79
C PRO A 15 -24.41 -3.25 -14.30
N THR A 16 -24.93 -2.35 -15.16
CA THR A 16 -26.11 -1.54 -14.86
C THR A 16 -27.12 -1.63 -15.99
N SER A 17 -28.32 -1.13 -15.76
CA SER A 17 -29.37 -1.07 -16.80
C SER A 17 -28.95 -0.25 -18.03
N ALA A 18 -28.00 0.69 -17.87
CA ALA A 18 -27.44 1.53 -18.93
C ALA A 18 -26.09 1.02 -19.49
N GLY A 19 -25.77 -0.26 -19.27
CA GLY A 19 -24.51 -0.88 -19.65
C GLY A 19 -23.44 -0.84 -18.54
N ASP A 20 -22.29 -1.41 -18.85
CA ASP A 20 -21.20 -1.52 -17.89
C ASP A 20 -20.65 -0.17 -17.46
N LYS A 21 -20.39 -0.04 -16.16
CA LYS A 21 -19.76 1.12 -15.53
C LYS A 21 -18.43 0.69 -14.88
N TYR A 22 -17.50 1.62 -14.81
CA TYR A 22 -16.13 1.29 -14.51
C TYR A 22 -15.62 2.07 -13.30
N ILE A 23 -15.04 1.34 -12.34
CA ILE A 23 -14.37 1.90 -11.19
C ILE A 23 -12.89 1.53 -11.26
N LEU A 24 -12.03 2.51 -11.33
CA LEU A 24 -10.58 2.33 -11.23
C LEU A 24 -10.17 2.46 -9.76
N ILE A 25 -9.48 1.44 -9.23
CA ILE A 25 -8.90 1.46 -7.89
C ILE A 25 -7.40 1.33 -8.06
N ASP A 26 -6.68 2.40 -7.77
CA ASP A 26 -5.25 2.58 -7.95
C ASP A 26 -4.78 2.33 -9.40
N CYS A 27 -3.65 2.85 -9.74
CA CYS A 27 -2.93 2.58 -10.97
C CYS A 27 -1.46 2.88 -10.73
N GLY A 28 -0.73 1.91 -10.18
CA GLY A 28 0.64 2.09 -9.77
C GLY A 28 1.55 0.96 -10.17
N VAL A 29 2.84 1.22 -10.09
CA VAL A 29 3.91 0.25 -10.27
C VAL A 29 5.14 0.69 -9.50
N PHE A 30 5.76 -0.26 -8.80
CA PHE A 30 7.01 -0.03 -8.09
C PHE A 30 8.19 0.15 -9.06
N LYS A 31 9.18 0.93 -8.65
CA LYS A 31 10.41 1.14 -9.40
C LYS A 31 11.08 -0.20 -9.77
N GLY A 32 11.52 -0.32 -11.00
CA GLY A 32 12.24 -1.51 -11.49
C GLY A 32 11.35 -2.64 -11.98
N THR A 33 10.03 -2.58 -11.75
CA THR A 33 9.08 -3.59 -12.23
C THR A 33 8.15 -3.06 -13.32
N SER A 34 8.48 -1.92 -13.90
CA SER A 34 7.64 -1.15 -14.81
C SER A 34 7.57 -1.72 -16.24
N GLY A 35 7.38 -3.03 -16.38
CA GLY A 35 7.15 -3.65 -17.67
C GLY A 35 8.38 -3.81 -18.55
N THR A 36 9.56 -3.71 -17.98
CA THR A 36 10.83 -4.05 -18.69
C THR A 36 11.16 -5.53 -18.62
N GLY A 37 10.38 -6.29 -17.86
CA GLY A 37 10.55 -7.72 -17.65
C GLY A 37 9.46 -8.56 -18.30
N ASP A 38 9.14 -9.65 -17.64
CA ASP A 38 8.17 -10.65 -18.11
C ASP A 38 6.70 -10.26 -17.85
N ILE A 39 6.43 -9.08 -17.31
CA ILE A 39 5.10 -8.54 -16.99
C ILE A 39 4.77 -7.39 -17.92
N GLY A 40 3.49 -7.18 -18.23
CA GLY A 40 3.04 -6.09 -19.09
C GLY A 40 3.38 -4.71 -18.52
N SER A 41 3.64 -3.75 -19.39
CA SER A 41 3.91 -2.39 -18.94
C SER A 41 2.62 -1.73 -18.43
N ILE A 42 2.78 -0.81 -17.48
CA ILE A 42 1.64 -0.02 -16.98
C ILE A 42 1.01 0.82 -18.11
N VAL A 43 1.79 1.23 -19.10
CA VAL A 43 1.32 1.97 -20.27
C VAL A 43 0.42 1.09 -21.14
N GLU A 44 0.82 -0.16 -21.42
CA GLU A 44 0.00 -1.12 -22.16
C GLU A 44 -1.31 -1.43 -21.42
N ALA A 45 -1.25 -1.58 -20.09
CA ALA A 45 -2.42 -1.81 -19.26
C ALA A 45 -3.41 -0.62 -19.29
N VAL A 46 -2.89 0.61 -19.26
CA VAL A 46 -3.71 1.82 -19.37
C VAL A 46 -4.33 1.96 -20.76
N GLU A 47 -3.61 1.60 -21.84
CA GLU A 47 -4.15 1.58 -23.19
C GLU A 47 -5.28 0.53 -23.34
N ASP A 48 -5.12 -0.64 -22.74
CA ASP A 48 -6.17 -1.68 -22.72
C ASP A 48 -7.41 -1.20 -21.94
N MET A 49 -7.19 -0.60 -20.75
CA MET A 49 -8.26 0.01 -19.96
C MET A 49 -8.99 1.11 -20.75
N PHE A 50 -8.25 1.98 -21.47
CA PHE A 50 -8.86 3.03 -22.29
C PHE A 50 -9.81 2.46 -23.33
N LYS A 51 -9.41 1.40 -24.02
CA LYS A 51 -10.26 0.71 -25.02
C LYS A 51 -11.48 0.08 -24.35
N THR A 52 -11.29 -0.58 -23.21
CA THR A 52 -12.36 -1.25 -22.45
C THR A 52 -13.40 -0.26 -21.94
N THR A 53 -12.98 0.88 -21.43
CA THR A 53 -13.85 1.88 -20.81
C THR A 53 -14.30 2.98 -21.77
N ASN A 54 -13.81 2.95 -23.01
CA ASN A 54 -13.97 4.04 -23.96
C ASN A 54 -13.55 5.41 -23.39
N GLY A 55 -12.51 5.40 -22.54
CA GLY A 55 -11.92 6.60 -21.92
C GLY A 55 -12.77 7.24 -20.82
N HIS A 56 -13.81 6.56 -20.32
CA HIS A 56 -14.64 7.08 -19.24
C HIS A 56 -14.63 6.16 -18.02
N LEU A 57 -14.39 6.75 -16.83
CA LEU A 57 -14.42 6.10 -15.55
C LEU A 57 -15.52 6.72 -14.68
N SER A 58 -16.44 5.91 -14.20
CA SER A 58 -17.49 6.38 -13.30
C SER A 58 -16.91 6.83 -11.97
N LEU A 59 -15.91 6.11 -11.49
CA LEU A 59 -15.23 6.42 -10.23
C LEU A 59 -13.74 6.07 -10.35
N VAL A 60 -12.89 6.96 -9.86
CA VAL A 60 -11.47 6.70 -9.64
C VAL A 60 -11.20 6.77 -8.14
N ILE A 61 -10.58 5.75 -7.60
CA ILE A 61 -10.19 5.68 -6.19
C ILE A 61 -8.68 5.64 -6.11
N MET A 62 -8.09 6.58 -5.41
CA MET A 62 -6.72 6.56 -4.96
C MET A 62 -6.73 6.13 -3.49
N THR A 63 -6.18 4.95 -3.20
CA THR A 63 -6.18 4.45 -1.81
C THR A 63 -5.20 5.22 -0.94
N HIS A 64 -3.98 5.43 -1.42
CA HIS A 64 -2.96 6.26 -0.78
C HIS A 64 -1.89 6.70 -1.80
N ARG A 65 -0.92 7.51 -1.36
CA ARG A 65 0.00 8.22 -2.27
C ARG A 65 1.26 7.47 -2.71
N HIS A 66 1.48 6.23 -2.35
CA HIS A 66 2.68 5.51 -2.77
C HIS A 66 2.75 5.32 -4.29
N ALA A 67 3.95 5.26 -4.84
CA ALA A 67 4.16 5.18 -6.29
C ALA A 67 3.60 3.89 -6.89
N ASP A 68 3.65 2.78 -6.17
CA ASP A 68 3.06 1.51 -6.57
C ASP A 68 1.52 1.50 -6.60
N HIS A 69 0.89 2.62 -6.19
CA HIS A 69 -0.55 2.87 -6.30
C HIS A 69 -0.91 3.99 -7.27
N ILE A 70 -0.01 4.97 -7.50
CA ILE A 70 -0.36 6.15 -8.29
C ILE A 70 0.58 6.48 -9.45
N ALA A 71 1.74 5.81 -9.58
CA ALA A 71 2.72 6.18 -10.60
C ALA A 71 2.18 6.09 -12.04
N GLY A 72 1.20 5.23 -12.32
CA GLY A 72 0.58 5.10 -13.62
C GLY A 72 -0.10 6.37 -14.10
N PHE A 73 -0.69 7.12 -13.20
CA PHE A 73 -1.34 8.40 -13.54
C PHE A 73 -0.38 9.42 -14.13
N SER A 74 0.91 9.37 -13.75
CA SER A 74 1.94 10.26 -14.29
C SER A 74 2.78 9.63 -15.41
N LYS A 75 2.90 8.30 -15.43
CA LYS A 75 3.72 7.58 -16.41
C LYS A 75 3.01 7.33 -17.73
N ALA A 76 1.69 7.14 -17.71
CA ALA A 76 0.89 6.86 -18.90
C ALA A 76 0.22 8.14 -19.42
N GLU A 77 0.72 8.69 -20.53
CA GLU A 77 0.16 9.93 -21.13
C GLU A 77 -1.31 9.80 -21.51
N ARG A 78 -1.76 8.56 -21.77
CA ARG A 78 -3.16 8.26 -22.12
C ARG A 78 -4.16 8.75 -21.07
N PHE A 79 -3.76 8.92 -19.81
CA PHE A 79 -4.66 9.46 -18.78
C PHE A 79 -5.16 10.88 -19.08
N LYS A 80 -4.48 11.64 -19.93
CA LYS A 80 -4.93 12.95 -20.39
C LYS A 80 -6.22 12.89 -21.24
N ASP A 81 -6.51 11.72 -21.82
CA ASP A 81 -7.70 11.48 -22.66
C ASP A 81 -8.86 10.87 -21.86
N PHE A 82 -8.62 10.49 -20.60
CA PHE A 82 -9.67 9.97 -19.74
C PHE A 82 -10.52 11.09 -19.13
N THR A 83 -11.76 10.74 -18.87
CA THR A 83 -12.70 11.53 -18.04
C THR A 83 -13.15 10.69 -16.86
N ALA A 84 -13.47 11.35 -15.74
CA ALA A 84 -14.05 10.69 -14.58
C ALA A 84 -15.29 11.45 -14.10
N SER A 85 -16.29 10.71 -13.61
CA SER A 85 -17.45 11.32 -12.96
C SER A 85 -17.11 11.77 -11.53
N MET A 86 -16.26 11.01 -10.83
CA MET A 86 -15.84 11.31 -9.47
C MET A 86 -14.46 10.71 -9.17
N VAL A 87 -13.72 11.35 -8.26
CA VAL A 87 -12.44 10.86 -7.72
C VAL A 87 -12.57 10.79 -6.21
N TRP A 88 -12.21 9.63 -5.62
CA TRP A 88 -12.12 9.45 -4.18
C TRP A 88 -10.67 9.39 -3.73
N MET A 89 -10.41 10.07 -2.63
CA MET A 89 -9.09 10.11 -1.99
C MET A 89 -9.23 9.96 -0.47
N PRO A 90 -8.21 9.49 0.24
CA PRO A 90 -8.22 9.51 1.68
C PRO A 90 -8.28 10.95 2.21
N TYR A 91 -8.93 11.16 3.34
CA TYR A 91 -9.08 12.45 4.02
C TYR A 91 -7.73 13.21 4.16
N TRP A 92 -6.66 12.47 4.39
CA TRP A 92 -5.30 13.00 4.58
C TRP A 92 -4.73 13.70 3.34
N GLU A 93 -5.35 13.56 2.19
CA GLU A 93 -5.01 14.27 0.96
C GLU A 93 -5.80 15.59 0.78
N GLN A 94 -6.69 15.91 1.70
CA GLN A 94 -7.46 17.13 1.65
C GLN A 94 -6.58 18.33 2.01
N PHE A 95 -6.47 19.28 1.09
CA PHE A 95 -5.85 20.57 1.33
C PHE A 95 -6.87 21.48 2.00
N ASN A 96 -6.66 21.79 3.26
CA ASN A 96 -7.33 22.92 3.89
C ASN A 96 -6.35 24.10 3.85
N ASP A 97 -6.83 25.27 3.40
CA ASP A 97 -6.05 26.51 3.42
C ASP A 97 -5.74 26.99 4.85
N ASP A 98 -6.15 26.25 5.84
CA ASP A 98 -5.92 26.54 7.23
C ASP A 98 -4.44 26.40 7.61
N LYS A 99 -3.91 27.48 8.13
CA LYS A 99 -2.55 27.64 8.63
C LYS A 99 -2.28 26.81 9.91
N ASP A 100 -3.10 25.81 10.17
CA ASP A 100 -2.96 24.95 11.33
C ASP A 100 -1.81 23.97 11.09
N LYS A 101 -0.74 24.12 11.86
CA LYS A 101 0.45 23.26 11.79
C LYS A 101 0.17 21.79 12.16
N ASP A 102 -0.95 21.51 12.79
CA ASP A 102 -1.40 20.17 13.16
C ASP A 102 -2.39 19.56 12.16
N SER A 103 -2.65 20.25 11.04
CA SER A 103 -3.54 19.77 9.99
C SER A 103 -3.00 18.49 9.32
N ALA A 104 -3.90 17.69 8.77
CA ALA A 104 -3.55 16.50 7.99
C ALA A 104 -2.56 16.83 6.86
N HIS A 105 -2.74 17.98 6.22
CA HIS A 105 -1.87 18.44 5.15
C HIS A 105 -0.46 18.80 5.64
N SER A 106 -0.33 19.52 6.75
CA SER A 106 0.97 19.85 7.34
C SER A 106 1.74 18.58 7.66
N LEU A 107 1.08 17.60 8.28
CA LEU A 107 1.68 16.30 8.60
C LEU A 107 2.16 15.54 7.35
N GLN A 108 1.43 15.64 6.24
CA GLN A 108 1.84 15.04 4.95
C GLN A 108 3.08 15.72 4.37
N LEU A 109 3.17 17.04 4.46
CA LEU A 109 4.36 17.80 4.02
C LEU A 109 5.57 17.44 4.86
N ASP A 110 5.41 17.38 6.19
CA ASP A 110 6.48 17.02 7.12
C ASP A 110 7.00 15.60 6.85
N MET A 111 6.10 14.64 6.58
CA MET A 111 6.49 13.26 6.23
C MET A 111 7.23 13.20 4.90
N HIS A 112 6.80 13.98 3.91
CA HIS A 112 7.49 14.06 2.61
C HIS A 112 8.89 14.67 2.75
N GLU A 113 9.03 15.76 3.50
CA GLU A 113 10.33 16.40 3.76
C GLU A 113 11.26 15.46 4.52
N LEU A 114 10.75 14.77 5.53
CA LEU A 114 11.50 13.77 6.28
C LEU A 114 11.97 12.63 5.38
N ALA A 115 11.11 12.11 4.50
CA ALA A 115 11.46 11.07 3.54
C ALA A 115 12.59 11.52 2.59
N MET A 116 12.51 12.75 2.09
CA MET A 116 13.56 13.33 1.24
C MET A 116 14.89 13.45 1.97
N ASN A 117 14.87 13.95 3.20
CA ASN A 117 16.07 14.13 4.01
C ASN A 117 16.74 12.78 4.33
N LEU A 118 15.96 11.76 4.69
CA LEU A 118 16.46 10.41 4.91
C LEU A 118 17.06 9.81 3.64
N ALA A 119 16.37 9.93 2.50
CA ALA A 119 16.87 9.40 1.23
C ALA A 119 18.21 10.03 0.82
N MET A 120 18.43 11.31 1.12
CA MET A 120 19.71 11.97 0.87
C MET A 120 20.85 11.40 1.73
N GLN A 121 20.54 10.88 2.93
CA GLN A 121 21.52 10.23 3.79
C GLN A 121 21.88 8.82 3.32
N PHE A 122 20.92 8.08 2.77
CA PHE A 122 21.18 6.75 2.21
C PHE A 122 21.82 6.75 0.83
N ARG A 123 21.76 7.87 0.11
CA ARG A 123 22.32 7.95 -1.24
C ARG A 123 23.84 7.64 -1.24
N GLY A 124 24.26 6.86 -2.21
CA GLY A 124 25.67 6.44 -2.34
C GLY A 124 26.05 5.24 -1.47
N ARG A 125 25.20 4.75 -0.61
CA ARG A 125 25.39 3.47 0.08
C ARG A 125 24.95 2.32 -0.82
N SER A 126 25.63 1.19 -0.68
CA SER A 126 25.39 -0.02 -1.51
C SER A 126 25.03 -1.25 -0.71
N ASP A 127 24.97 -1.14 0.63
CA ASP A 127 24.49 -2.22 1.49
C ASP A 127 22.99 -2.48 1.32
N ASP A 128 22.55 -3.69 1.70
CA ASP A 128 21.19 -4.13 1.42
C ASP A 128 20.15 -3.33 2.24
N ASP A 129 20.48 -2.93 3.46
CA ASP A 129 19.59 -2.12 4.30
C ASP A 129 19.38 -0.73 3.72
N ALA A 130 20.45 -0.11 3.16
CA ALA A 130 20.33 1.17 2.48
C ALA A 130 19.52 1.06 1.16
N LYS A 131 19.67 -0.03 0.42
CA LYS A 131 18.86 -0.28 -0.79
C LYS A 131 17.37 -0.43 -0.45
N GLU A 132 17.07 -1.18 0.60
CA GLU A 132 15.69 -1.37 1.07
C GLU A 132 15.08 -0.04 1.54
N ALA A 133 15.80 0.72 2.38
CA ALA A 133 15.36 2.04 2.82
C ALA A 133 15.14 3.02 1.66
N LEU A 134 16.06 3.07 0.68
CA LEU A 134 15.90 3.91 -0.51
C LEU A 134 14.71 3.47 -1.38
N ALA A 135 14.41 2.18 -1.44
CA ALA A 135 13.25 1.67 -2.15
C ALA A 135 11.94 2.14 -1.47
N GLN A 136 11.84 2.00 -0.15
CA GLN A 136 10.69 2.48 0.64
C GLN A 136 10.48 3.99 0.48
N LEU A 137 11.56 4.77 0.66
CA LEU A 137 11.51 6.23 0.52
C LEU A 137 11.19 6.66 -0.92
N GLY A 138 11.69 5.90 -1.90
CA GLY A 138 11.36 6.09 -3.32
C GLY A 138 9.88 5.86 -3.61
N ASN A 139 9.29 4.84 -3.02
CA ASN A 139 7.87 4.56 -3.12
C ASN A 139 7.03 5.68 -2.48
N ALA A 140 7.41 6.09 -1.26
CA ALA A 140 6.73 7.15 -0.52
C ALA A 140 6.76 8.52 -1.23
N THR A 141 7.85 8.85 -1.91
CA THR A 141 8.04 10.15 -2.57
C THR A 141 7.76 10.11 -4.07
N GLY A 142 7.78 8.93 -4.70
CA GLY A 142 7.72 8.76 -6.13
C GLY A 142 9.02 9.15 -6.85
N ILE A 143 10.14 9.27 -6.14
CA ILE A 143 11.43 9.63 -6.70
C ILE A 143 12.23 8.38 -7.00
N GLU A 144 12.51 8.15 -8.27
CA GLU A 144 13.25 6.97 -8.73
C GLU A 144 14.77 7.12 -8.59
N ASP A 145 15.29 8.35 -8.66
CA ASP A 145 16.72 8.63 -8.62
C ASP A 145 17.03 9.86 -7.77
N PHE A 146 17.31 9.61 -6.50
CA PHE A 146 17.68 10.66 -5.55
C PHE A 146 19.01 11.36 -5.90
N ASN A 147 19.93 10.67 -6.58
CA ASN A 147 21.19 11.29 -7.04
C ASN A 147 20.92 12.32 -8.15
N ALA A 148 20.01 12.02 -9.07
CA ALA A 148 19.63 12.95 -10.12
C ALA A 148 18.91 14.18 -9.54
N VAL A 149 18.09 14.01 -8.52
CA VAL A 149 17.44 15.12 -7.79
C VAL A 149 18.47 15.95 -7.04
N ALA A 150 19.36 15.33 -6.28
CA ALA A 150 20.41 16.02 -5.52
C ALA A 150 21.38 16.83 -6.39
N THR A 151 21.64 16.38 -7.62
CA THR A 151 22.50 17.08 -8.58
C THR A 151 21.75 18.07 -9.47
N GLY A 152 20.46 18.28 -9.24
CA GLY A 152 19.62 19.17 -10.05
C GLY A 152 19.33 18.67 -11.47
N LYS A 153 19.70 17.43 -11.81
CA LYS A 153 19.44 16.83 -13.13
C LYS A 153 17.99 16.44 -13.36
N LYS A 154 17.23 16.17 -12.29
CA LYS A 154 15.79 15.94 -12.32
C LYS A 154 15.09 16.81 -11.26
N ARG A 155 13.89 17.27 -11.57
CA ARG A 155 13.02 17.87 -10.55
C ARG A 155 12.45 16.77 -9.65
N ALA A 156 12.29 17.07 -8.36
CA ALA A 156 11.52 16.24 -7.44
C ALA A 156 10.03 16.34 -7.85
N GLY A 157 9.58 15.48 -8.76
CA GLY A 157 8.21 15.54 -9.29
C GLY A 157 7.36 14.34 -8.92
N GLY A 158 7.97 13.21 -8.75
CA GLY A 158 7.40 11.95 -8.29
C GLY A 158 5.88 11.86 -8.26
N ASN A 159 5.35 11.59 -7.10
CA ASN A 159 3.92 11.45 -6.83
C ASN A 159 3.11 12.75 -7.04
N ALA A 160 3.76 13.91 -7.02
CA ALA A 160 3.08 15.20 -7.21
C ALA A 160 2.39 15.32 -8.58
N ALA A 161 3.01 14.80 -9.65
CA ALA A 161 2.41 14.83 -10.98
C ALA A 161 1.17 13.91 -11.10
N ALA A 162 1.21 12.76 -10.43
CA ALA A 162 0.06 11.86 -10.36
C ALA A 162 -1.11 12.48 -9.57
N LEU A 163 -0.80 13.10 -8.43
CA LEU A 163 -1.79 13.83 -7.62
C LEU A 163 -2.40 15.02 -8.37
N ASP A 164 -1.58 15.75 -9.13
CA ASP A 164 -2.06 16.86 -9.97
C ASP A 164 -3.06 16.37 -11.03
N LEU A 165 -2.75 15.28 -11.73
CA LEU A 165 -3.65 14.68 -12.71
C LEU A 165 -4.97 14.22 -12.05
N LEU A 166 -4.88 13.54 -10.91
CA LEU A 166 -6.05 13.08 -10.16
C LEU A 166 -6.94 14.23 -9.68
N LYS A 167 -6.35 15.27 -9.10
CA LYS A 167 -7.10 16.40 -8.51
C LYS A 167 -7.59 17.40 -9.57
N ASN A 168 -6.72 17.76 -10.50
CA ASN A 168 -6.98 18.86 -11.42
C ASN A 168 -7.53 18.42 -12.76
N HIS A 169 -7.08 17.30 -13.33
CA HIS A 169 -7.62 16.80 -14.59
C HIS A 169 -8.86 15.92 -14.36
N LEU A 170 -8.71 14.72 -13.82
CA LEU A 170 -9.82 13.79 -13.55
C LEU A 170 -10.80 14.36 -12.53
N GLY A 171 -10.30 15.05 -11.52
CA GLY A 171 -11.06 15.69 -10.45
C GLY A 171 -11.64 17.07 -10.82
N SER A 172 -11.43 17.56 -12.05
CA SER A 172 -11.94 18.86 -12.54
C SER A 172 -11.61 20.03 -11.57
N ASN A 173 -10.32 20.23 -11.28
CA ASN A 173 -9.83 21.21 -10.32
C ASN A 173 -10.50 21.05 -8.93
N GLY A 174 -10.57 19.84 -8.43
CA GLY A 174 -11.11 19.49 -7.12
C GLY A 174 -12.65 19.38 -7.05
N LYS A 175 -13.39 19.87 -8.04
CA LYS A 175 -14.87 19.88 -8.01
C LYS A 175 -15.49 18.48 -7.91
N LYS A 176 -14.85 17.48 -8.52
CA LYS A 176 -15.29 16.10 -8.53
C LYS A 176 -14.54 15.23 -7.51
N VAL A 177 -13.60 15.80 -6.75
CA VAL A 177 -12.86 15.07 -5.70
C VAL A 177 -13.70 15.00 -4.44
N ARG A 178 -13.68 13.83 -3.80
CA ARG A 178 -14.26 13.59 -2.48
C ARG A 178 -13.22 12.95 -1.60
N TYR A 179 -13.13 13.42 -0.37
CA TYR A 179 -12.18 12.95 0.63
C TYR A 179 -12.93 12.19 1.70
N TYR A 180 -12.38 11.04 2.11
CA TYR A 180 -13.06 10.14 3.05
C TYR A 180 -12.13 9.63 4.14
N ALA A 181 -12.73 9.46 5.31
CA ALA A 181 -12.22 8.73 6.45
C ALA A 181 -13.23 7.66 6.89
N ALA A 182 -12.81 6.76 7.76
CA ALA A 182 -13.67 5.70 8.30
C ALA A 182 -14.95 6.24 8.90
N GLY A 183 -16.07 5.67 8.47
CA GLY A 183 -17.42 6.05 8.92
C GLY A 183 -18.07 7.18 8.15
N ASP A 184 -17.38 7.80 7.20
CA ASP A 184 -17.99 8.82 6.34
C ASP A 184 -19.03 8.19 5.41
N LYS A 185 -20.08 8.94 5.13
CA LYS A 185 -21.09 8.54 4.15
C LYS A 185 -20.53 8.65 2.73
N ALA A 186 -20.34 7.51 2.09
CA ALA A 186 -19.90 7.47 0.70
C ALA A 186 -20.96 8.09 -0.24
N HIS A 187 -20.49 8.90 -1.20
CA HIS A 187 -21.30 9.44 -2.29
C HIS A 187 -20.84 8.83 -3.60
N LEU A 188 -21.67 7.99 -4.17
CA LEU A 188 -21.42 7.35 -5.46
C LEU A 188 -21.99 8.18 -6.62
N PRO A 189 -21.36 8.16 -7.80
CA PRO A 189 -21.96 8.67 -9.02
C PRO A 189 -23.31 8.02 -9.31
N VAL A 190 -24.27 8.78 -9.81
CA VAL A 190 -25.63 8.27 -10.11
C VAL A 190 -25.64 7.12 -11.12
N GLU A 191 -24.64 7.06 -11.97
CA GLU A 191 -24.48 6.00 -12.98
C GLU A 191 -24.07 4.64 -12.40
N LEU A 192 -23.64 4.58 -11.13
CA LEU A 192 -23.36 3.36 -10.39
C LEU A 192 -24.60 2.90 -9.60
N GLU A 193 -25.73 2.86 -10.29
CA GLU A 193 -27.00 2.46 -9.72
C GLU A 193 -26.93 1.07 -9.09
N GLY A 194 -27.48 0.94 -7.89
CA GLY A 194 -27.52 -0.32 -7.12
C GLY A 194 -26.23 -0.64 -6.35
N LEU A 195 -25.11 0.03 -6.66
CA LEU A 195 -23.89 -0.13 -5.88
C LEU A 195 -24.00 0.62 -4.54
N LYS A 196 -23.54 -0.03 -3.49
CA LYS A 196 -23.34 0.60 -2.18
C LYS A 196 -21.85 0.58 -1.84
N ALA A 197 -21.42 1.55 -1.05
CA ALA A 197 -20.05 1.61 -0.55
C ALA A 197 -20.02 2.02 0.92
N THR A 198 -19.19 1.32 1.69
CA THR A 198 -18.90 1.63 3.10
C THR A 198 -17.42 1.96 3.23
N ILE A 199 -17.10 3.09 3.85
CA ILE A 199 -15.74 3.53 4.10
C ILE A 199 -15.30 3.03 5.47
N LEU A 200 -14.36 2.10 5.51
CA LEU A 200 -13.85 1.46 6.72
C LEU A 200 -12.54 2.08 7.22
N GLY A 201 -11.76 2.66 6.32
CA GLY A 201 -10.50 3.36 6.57
C GLY A 201 -10.28 4.51 5.60
N PRO A 202 -9.31 5.41 5.87
CA PRO A 202 -8.39 5.45 7.00
C PRO A 202 -9.01 5.99 8.29
N PRO A 203 -8.33 5.87 9.45
CA PRO A 203 -8.74 6.55 10.68
C PRO A 203 -8.91 8.06 10.45
N PRO A 204 -9.95 8.70 11.01
CA PRO A 204 -10.17 10.13 10.88
C PRO A 204 -9.15 10.93 11.70
N GLU A 205 -9.08 12.25 11.47
CA GLU A 205 -8.11 13.13 12.13
C GLU A 205 -8.08 12.99 13.66
N LYS A 206 -9.24 12.89 14.31
CA LYS A 206 -9.34 12.68 15.77
C LYS A 206 -8.68 11.39 16.25
N ALA A 207 -8.43 10.43 15.34
CA ALA A 207 -7.81 9.15 15.58
C ALA A 207 -6.42 9.03 14.90
N LYS A 208 -5.74 10.16 14.63
CA LYS A 208 -4.43 10.18 13.96
C LYS A 208 -3.35 9.34 14.63
N ALA A 209 -3.49 9.07 15.93
CA ALA A 209 -2.56 8.19 16.65
C ALA A 209 -2.49 6.77 16.06
N PHE A 210 -3.54 6.29 15.42
CA PHE A 210 -3.54 4.99 14.75
C PHE A 210 -2.65 4.96 13.51
N LEU A 211 -2.43 6.08 12.82
CA LEU A 211 -1.55 6.14 11.66
C LEU A 211 -0.10 5.84 12.02
N SER A 212 0.31 6.21 13.23
CA SER A 212 1.66 5.99 13.73
C SER A 212 1.82 4.65 14.44
N LEU A 213 0.79 3.80 14.47
CA LEU A 213 0.88 2.48 15.04
C LEU A 213 1.82 1.66 14.15
N MET A 214 2.98 1.38 14.71
CA MET A 214 3.94 0.48 14.09
C MET A 214 3.46 -0.96 14.21
N ASP A 215 4.08 -1.80 13.41
CA ASP A 215 3.76 -3.22 13.31
C ASP A 215 3.44 -3.84 14.66
N LEU A 216 2.43 -4.69 14.63
CA LEU A 216 2.05 -5.53 15.75
C LEU A 216 3.27 -6.31 16.24
N LYS A 217 3.36 -6.59 17.52
CA LYS A 217 4.46 -7.39 18.08
C LYS A 217 4.65 -8.66 17.27
N LYS A 218 5.90 -8.98 16.98
CA LYS A 218 6.29 -10.19 16.26
C LYS A 218 5.61 -11.41 16.87
N GLY A 219 4.92 -12.19 16.05
CA GLY A 219 4.15 -13.35 16.49
C GLY A 219 2.76 -13.08 17.04
N VAL A 220 2.35 -11.80 17.18
CA VAL A 220 1.01 -11.44 17.67
C VAL A 220 0.29 -10.66 16.57
N GLY A 221 -0.74 -11.24 16.00
CA GLY A 221 -1.55 -10.61 14.96
C GLY A 221 -0.94 -10.57 13.56
N GLN A 222 0.27 -11.08 13.36
CA GLN A 222 0.96 -11.17 12.06
C GLN A 222 1.23 -12.62 11.66
N TYR A 223 1.22 -12.89 10.35
CA TYR A 223 1.63 -14.17 9.80
C TYR A 223 3.16 -14.26 9.70
N LEU A 224 3.83 -14.58 10.81
CA LEU A 224 5.26 -14.79 10.89
C LEU A 224 5.60 -16.28 11.00
N ASP A 225 6.74 -16.70 10.40
CA ASP A 225 7.12 -18.10 10.37
C ASP A 225 7.63 -18.65 11.70
N SER A 226 8.14 -17.81 12.56
CA SER A 226 8.72 -18.29 13.79
C SER A 226 7.77 -18.19 14.95
N MET A 227 7.18 -19.28 15.31
CA MET A 227 6.98 -19.62 16.72
C MET A 227 8.34 -19.98 17.36
N THR A 228 9.40 -19.28 17.05
CA THR A 228 10.62 -19.41 17.85
C THR A 228 10.36 -18.66 19.13
N ASP A 229 10.20 -19.47 20.16
CA ASP A 229 10.11 -19.04 21.52
C ASP A 229 11.11 -17.95 21.85
N GLY A 230 10.56 -16.95 22.45
CA GLY A 230 11.21 -16.09 23.40
C GLY A 230 12.48 -15.46 22.90
N ALA A 231 12.39 -14.27 22.63
CA ALA A 231 13.33 -13.26 23.08
C ALA A 231 12.79 -11.93 22.63
N ASP A 232 12.45 -11.15 23.61
CA ASP A 232 12.46 -9.71 23.56
C ASP A 232 12.01 -9.10 22.23
N GLY A 233 10.77 -8.60 22.25
CA GLY A 233 10.33 -7.66 21.24
C GLY A 233 11.42 -6.63 21.00
N PRO A 234 11.41 -5.87 19.88
CA PRO A 234 12.41 -4.86 19.66
C PRO A 234 12.50 -4.02 20.92
N SER A 235 13.52 -4.27 21.74
CA SER A 235 13.93 -3.39 22.80
C SER A 235 14.01 -2.03 22.14
N ALA A 236 13.44 -1.03 22.77
CA ALA A 236 13.60 0.36 22.34
C ALA A 236 15.04 0.49 21.85
N ILE A 237 15.22 0.77 20.54
CA ILE A 237 16.54 0.79 19.92
C ILE A 237 17.40 1.67 20.80
N GLN A 238 18.26 1.06 21.57
CA GLN A 238 19.25 1.80 22.33
C GLN A 238 20.34 2.16 21.33
N PRO A 239 20.49 3.43 20.96
CA PRO A 239 21.46 3.85 19.96
C PRO A 239 22.91 3.51 20.32
N PHE A 240 23.15 3.20 21.58
CA PHE A 240 24.46 2.78 22.08
C PHE A 240 24.33 1.50 22.92
N PRO A 241 25.31 0.59 22.90
CA PRO A 241 25.40 -0.52 23.84
C PRO A 241 25.24 -0.01 25.28
N LYS A 242 24.62 -0.81 26.12
CA LYS A 242 24.28 -0.40 27.51
C LYS A 242 25.52 0.02 28.31
N GLU A 243 26.67 -0.55 27.98
CA GLU A 243 27.98 -0.22 28.54
C GLU A 243 28.51 1.16 28.11
N TRP A 244 27.89 1.77 27.09
CA TRP A 244 28.23 3.11 26.57
C TRP A 244 27.22 4.18 26.98
N THR A 245 26.21 3.80 27.79
CA THR A 245 25.18 4.70 28.28
C THR A 245 25.36 4.88 29.80
N GLU A 246 25.55 6.11 30.22
CA GLU A 246 25.49 6.48 31.65
C GLU A 246 24.09 7.02 31.98
N ASP A 247 23.65 6.71 33.20
CA ASP A 247 22.36 7.19 33.70
C ASP A 247 22.38 8.73 33.80
N ALA A 248 21.43 9.39 33.14
CA ALA A 248 21.34 10.86 33.02
C ALA A 248 21.19 11.64 34.33
N LYS A 249 21.28 10.96 35.45
CA LYS A 249 21.27 11.56 36.80
C LYS A 249 22.62 12.14 37.27
N GLY A 250 23.69 11.90 36.50
CA GLY A 250 25.01 12.48 36.77
C GLY A 250 25.14 13.88 36.16
N LYS A 251 25.67 14.84 36.90
CA LYS A 251 26.11 16.11 36.33
C LYS A 251 27.27 15.82 35.37
N TYR A 252 27.04 15.98 34.06
CA TYR A 252 28.10 15.91 33.08
C TYR A 252 29.17 16.94 33.40
N PRO A 253 30.45 16.55 33.53
CA PRO A 253 31.51 17.53 33.58
C PRO A 253 31.45 18.38 32.34
N LYS A 254 31.49 19.71 32.48
CA LYS A 254 31.63 20.62 31.36
C LYS A 254 33.02 20.38 30.78
N HIS A 255 33.17 19.44 29.85
CA HIS A 255 34.38 19.30 29.07
C HIS A 255 34.50 20.52 28.16
N ASP A 256 35.54 21.31 28.43
CA ASP A 256 35.95 22.36 27.51
C ASP A 256 36.53 21.70 26.27
N VAL A 257 35.70 21.57 25.22
CA VAL A 257 36.07 21.03 23.92
C VAL A 257 36.92 21.99 23.09
N ARG A 258 37.50 23.03 23.71
CA ARG A 258 38.45 23.93 23.07
C ARG A 258 39.77 23.19 22.83
N GLY A 259 39.96 22.68 21.60
CA GLY A 259 41.21 22.04 21.22
C GLY A 259 41.09 20.89 20.22
N PHE A 260 39.92 20.41 19.94
CA PHE A 260 39.71 19.45 18.86
C PHE A 260 39.06 20.16 17.67
N PRO A 261 39.68 20.19 16.47
CA PRO A 261 39.03 20.65 15.28
C PRO A 261 38.03 19.57 14.84
N ILE A 262 36.94 19.45 15.57
CA ILE A 262 35.86 18.55 15.18
C ILE A 262 35.00 19.33 14.19
N ASP A 263 35.04 18.95 12.94
CA ASP A 263 34.00 19.35 12.01
C ASP A 263 32.69 18.75 12.49
N TYR A 264 31.84 19.57 13.08
CA TYR A 264 30.53 19.16 13.58
C TYR A 264 29.71 18.45 12.52
N ASN A 265 29.77 18.91 11.29
CA ASN A 265 29.09 18.29 10.15
C ASN A 265 29.64 16.90 9.85
N GLN A 266 30.96 16.71 9.94
CA GLN A 266 31.58 15.40 9.79
C GLN A 266 31.18 14.47 10.93
N CYS A 267 31.19 14.94 12.19
CA CYS A 267 30.71 14.14 13.33
C CYS A 267 29.25 13.74 13.20
N VAL A 268 28.39 14.65 12.75
CA VAL A 268 26.97 14.34 12.48
C VAL A 268 26.85 13.31 11.35
N GLN A 269 27.65 13.43 10.30
CA GLN A 269 27.71 12.42 9.24
C GLN A 269 28.21 11.08 9.77
N ASP A 270 29.26 11.07 10.58
CA ASP A 270 29.85 9.83 11.12
C ASP A 270 28.87 9.14 12.11
N VAL A 271 28.18 9.90 12.93
CA VAL A 271 27.12 9.36 13.80
C VAL A 271 25.96 8.82 12.98
N ASN A 272 25.52 9.53 11.94
CA ASN A 272 24.43 9.07 11.07
C ASN A 272 24.84 7.85 10.24
N THR A 273 26.10 7.74 9.84
CA THR A 273 26.63 6.55 9.13
C THR A 273 26.89 5.37 10.04
N ALA A 274 27.12 5.59 11.33
CA ALA A 274 27.32 4.53 12.31
C ALA A 274 26.01 3.85 12.79
N GLN A 275 24.83 4.37 12.37
CA GLN A 275 23.53 3.84 12.84
C GLN A 275 22.57 3.56 11.67
N PRO A 276 22.91 2.61 10.77
CA PRO A 276 22.07 2.26 9.65
C PRO A 276 20.67 1.77 10.09
N ASP A 277 20.57 1.05 11.18
CA ASP A 277 19.31 0.48 11.69
C ASP A 277 18.29 1.56 12.11
N MET A 278 18.77 2.67 12.67
CA MET A 278 17.89 3.79 13.05
C MET A 278 17.28 4.49 11.82
N LEU A 279 18.08 4.65 10.78
CA LEU A 279 17.63 5.28 9.53
C LEU A 279 16.65 4.37 8.78
N ALA A 280 16.94 3.07 8.73
CA ALA A 280 16.03 2.07 8.17
C ALA A 280 14.70 2.01 8.95
N ALA A 281 14.77 2.05 10.28
CA ALA A 281 13.57 2.12 11.12
C ALA A 281 12.76 3.41 10.89
N ALA A 282 13.42 4.53 10.64
CA ALA A 282 12.74 5.79 10.31
C ALA A 282 12.06 5.73 8.94
N ALA A 283 12.71 5.13 7.93
CA ALA A 283 12.11 4.92 6.61
C ALA A 283 10.86 4.02 6.70
N SER A 284 10.97 2.89 7.40
CA SER A 284 9.85 2.00 7.65
C SER A 284 8.69 2.68 8.41
N LYS A 285 9.01 3.58 9.32
CA LYS A 285 7.98 4.36 10.05
C LYS A 285 7.21 5.30 9.14
N ILE A 286 7.87 5.93 8.18
CA ILE A 286 7.22 6.78 7.18
C ILE A 286 6.30 5.92 6.29
N GLU A 287 6.80 4.79 5.82
CA GLU A 287 6.03 3.86 5.00
C GLU A 287 4.76 3.40 5.72
N ASN A 288 4.88 2.92 6.96
CA ASN A 288 3.75 2.48 7.77
C ASN A 288 2.73 3.60 8.00
N PHE A 289 3.19 4.82 8.24
CA PHE A 289 2.33 5.98 8.41
C PHE A 289 1.51 6.27 7.15
N LEU A 290 2.13 6.24 5.98
CA LEU A 290 1.46 6.48 4.71
C LEU A 290 0.53 5.32 4.33
N ASN A 291 0.92 4.08 4.58
CA ASN A 291 0.08 2.91 4.33
C ASN A 291 -1.17 2.90 5.21
N ASN A 292 -1.06 3.30 6.48
CA ASN A 292 -2.20 3.43 7.37
C ASN A 292 -3.20 4.53 6.94
N GLN A 293 -2.83 5.38 5.98
CA GLN A 293 -3.75 6.34 5.36
C GLN A 293 -4.59 5.73 4.23
N SER A 294 -4.41 4.46 3.90
CA SER A 294 -5.14 3.82 2.81
C SER A 294 -6.65 3.89 3.00
N LEU A 295 -7.33 4.29 1.93
CA LEU A 295 -8.77 4.21 1.84
C LEU A 295 -9.20 2.74 1.77
N VAL A 296 -9.91 2.29 2.78
CA VAL A 296 -10.48 0.93 2.84
C VAL A 296 -11.95 1.00 2.49
N VAL A 297 -12.34 0.30 1.42
CA VAL A 297 -13.70 0.37 0.88
C VAL A 297 -14.31 -1.02 0.78
N LEU A 298 -15.51 -1.17 1.31
CA LEU A 298 -16.38 -2.30 1.07
C LEU A 298 -17.42 -1.89 0.04
N PHE A 299 -17.45 -2.55 -1.11
CA PHE A 299 -18.53 -2.44 -2.08
C PHE A 299 -19.55 -3.57 -1.90
N GLU A 300 -20.81 -3.22 -2.08
CA GLU A 300 -21.92 -4.18 -2.10
C GLU A 300 -22.76 -3.96 -3.37
N PHE A 301 -22.89 -5.02 -4.16
CA PHE A 301 -23.69 -5.01 -5.39
C PHE A 301 -24.30 -6.39 -5.63
N ASP A 302 -25.58 -6.44 -5.88
CA ASP A 302 -26.33 -7.69 -6.16
C ASP A 302 -26.04 -8.81 -5.13
N GLY A 303 -26.02 -8.45 -3.84
CA GLY A 303 -25.72 -9.37 -2.74
C GLY A 303 -24.27 -9.82 -2.64
N LYS A 304 -23.37 -9.27 -3.44
CA LYS A 304 -21.93 -9.51 -3.40
C LYS A 304 -21.19 -8.43 -2.64
N LYS A 305 -20.21 -8.82 -1.85
CA LYS A 305 -19.40 -7.93 -1.01
C LYS A 305 -17.93 -8.03 -1.39
N LEU A 306 -17.36 -6.91 -1.82
CA LEU A 306 -15.98 -6.78 -2.27
C LEU A 306 -15.20 -5.84 -1.35
N LEU A 307 -14.20 -6.36 -0.67
CA LEU A 307 -13.34 -5.60 0.22
C LEU A 307 -12.02 -5.23 -0.48
N PHE A 308 -11.78 -3.94 -0.61
CA PHE A 308 -10.52 -3.36 -1.08
C PHE A 308 -9.84 -2.63 0.08
N ALA A 309 -8.73 -3.17 0.55
CA ALA A 309 -8.02 -2.64 1.72
C ALA A 309 -6.88 -1.68 1.38
N GLY A 310 -6.57 -1.47 0.09
CA GLY A 310 -5.35 -0.76 -0.29
C GLY A 310 -4.13 -1.40 0.36
N ASP A 311 -3.29 -0.58 0.96
CA ASP A 311 -2.13 -1.02 1.74
C ASP A 311 -2.29 -0.76 3.24
N ALA A 312 -3.55 -0.70 3.69
CA ALA A 312 -3.88 -0.55 5.10
C ALA A 312 -3.10 -1.53 5.97
N GLN A 313 -2.44 -1.03 6.98
CA GLN A 313 -1.65 -1.79 7.95
C GLN A 313 -2.31 -1.80 9.33
N GLY A 314 -1.58 -2.27 10.33
CA GLY A 314 -2.07 -2.53 11.67
C GLY A 314 -2.93 -1.43 12.27
N GLY A 315 -2.52 -0.17 12.13
CA GLY A 315 -3.28 0.96 12.68
C GLY A 315 -4.64 1.19 12.01
N ASN A 316 -4.67 1.10 10.68
CA ASN A 316 -5.92 1.22 9.93
C ASN A 316 -6.86 0.07 10.26
N TRP A 317 -6.35 -1.18 10.24
CA TRP A 317 -7.14 -2.35 10.58
C TRP A 317 -7.64 -2.33 12.01
N GLU A 318 -6.79 -1.98 12.98
CA GLU A 318 -7.18 -1.93 14.40
C GLU A 318 -8.35 -0.97 14.63
N TYR A 319 -8.28 0.19 13.97
CA TYR A 319 -9.31 1.21 14.13
C TYR A 319 -10.73 0.70 13.82
N TRP A 320 -10.91 -0.02 12.71
CA TRP A 320 -12.25 -0.48 12.35
C TRP A 320 -12.59 -1.90 12.83
N LEU A 321 -11.59 -2.75 13.09
CA LEU A 321 -11.83 -4.08 13.62
C LEU A 321 -12.31 -4.06 15.09
N PHE A 322 -11.67 -3.23 15.91
CA PHE A 322 -11.88 -3.26 17.36
C PHE A 322 -12.55 -2.00 17.91
N LYS A 323 -12.55 -0.90 17.16
CA LYS A 323 -13.04 0.42 17.58
C LYS A 323 -12.49 0.87 18.94
N THR A 324 -11.22 0.59 19.20
CA THR A 324 -10.53 1.07 20.39
C THR A 324 -10.41 2.59 20.38
N GLU A 325 -10.36 3.24 21.54
CA GLU A 325 -10.20 4.69 21.63
C GLU A 325 -8.78 5.15 21.28
N ALA A 326 -7.79 4.28 21.48
CA ALA A 326 -6.39 4.53 21.20
C ALA A 326 -5.70 3.26 20.70
N PRO A 327 -4.63 3.41 19.88
CA PRO A 327 -3.91 2.26 19.33
C PRO A 327 -3.29 1.40 20.43
N GLN A 328 -3.38 0.10 20.29
CA GLN A 328 -2.85 -0.88 21.21
C GLN A 328 -1.51 -1.43 20.66
N LYS A 329 -0.46 -1.40 21.48
CA LYS A 329 0.83 -2.03 21.12
C LYS A 329 0.77 -3.56 21.08
N ASP A 330 -0.27 -4.14 21.65
CA ASP A 330 -0.53 -5.55 21.74
C ASP A 330 -1.98 -5.80 21.33
N PRO A 331 -2.24 -6.37 20.16
CA PRO A 331 -3.61 -6.54 19.65
C PRO A 331 -4.45 -7.49 20.50
N THR A 332 -3.84 -8.35 21.31
CA THR A 332 -4.59 -9.17 22.26
C THR A 332 -5.26 -8.34 23.36
N LYS A 333 -4.81 -7.09 23.54
CA LYS A 333 -5.42 -6.12 24.44
C LYS A 333 -6.49 -5.26 23.78
N ALA A 334 -6.63 -5.32 22.48
CA ALA A 334 -7.68 -4.62 21.74
C ALA A 334 -9.08 -5.26 21.96
N GLY A 335 -9.10 -6.46 22.49
CA GLY A 335 -10.34 -7.23 22.67
C GLY A 335 -10.69 -8.06 21.42
N ASP A 336 -11.94 -8.50 21.37
CA ASP A 336 -12.46 -9.26 20.24
C ASP A 336 -12.83 -8.33 19.08
N VAL A 337 -12.78 -8.85 17.85
CA VAL A 337 -13.30 -8.15 16.67
C VAL A 337 -14.78 -7.83 16.92
N ILE A 338 -15.15 -6.56 16.73
CA ILE A 338 -16.53 -6.13 16.98
C ILE A 338 -17.50 -6.79 16.00
N GLU A 339 -18.74 -7.01 16.44
CA GLU A 339 -19.74 -7.78 15.69
C GLU A 339 -19.95 -7.24 14.26
N THR A 340 -20.05 -5.90 14.08
CA THR A 340 -20.24 -5.30 12.76
C THR A 340 -19.08 -5.58 11.79
N SER A 341 -17.85 -5.62 12.27
CA SER A 341 -16.67 -5.92 11.45
C SER A 341 -16.57 -7.41 11.17
N LYS A 342 -16.93 -8.23 12.12
CA LYS A 342 -17.04 -9.68 11.98
C LYS A 342 -18.08 -10.07 10.94
N GLU A 343 -19.29 -9.49 10.98
CA GLU A 343 -20.32 -9.70 9.97
C GLU A 343 -19.86 -9.33 8.55
N ILE A 344 -19.07 -8.24 8.41
CA ILE A 344 -18.47 -7.87 7.14
C ILE A 344 -17.53 -8.98 6.67
N LEU A 345 -16.55 -9.36 7.50
CA LEU A 345 -15.52 -10.32 7.14
C LEU A 345 -16.07 -11.71 6.86
N GLU A 346 -17.05 -12.18 7.62
CA GLU A 346 -17.71 -13.46 7.42
C GLU A 346 -18.52 -13.55 6.12
N THR A 347 -18.85 -12.41 5.53
CA THR A 347 -19.75 -12.33 4.37
C THR A 347 -19.10 -11.78 3.09
N ILE A 348 -17.81 -11.42 3.10
CA ILE A 348 -17.12 -10.98 1.88
C ILE A 348 -17.08 -12.10 0.84
N ASP A 349 -17.29 -11.75 -0.42
CA ASP A 349 -17.11 -12.65 -1.56
C ASP A 349 -15.75 -12.45 -2.23
N PHE A 350 -15.17 -11.26 -2.07
CA PHE A 350 -13.88 -10.89 -2.66
C PHE A 350 -13.04 -10.07 -1.65
N TYR A 351 -11.75 -10.36 -1.62
CA TYR A 351 -10.75 -9.62 -0.85
C TYR A 351 -9.55 -9.25 -1.72
N LYS A 352 -9.29 -7.97 -1.90
CA LYS A 352 -7.99 -7.49 -2.41
C LYS A 352 -7.00 -7.60 -1.26
N VAL A 353 -6.01 -8.47 -1.40
CA VAL A 353 -4.97 -8.69 -0.38
C VAL A 353 -4.18 -7.41 -0.17
N GLY A 354 -4.13 -6.94 1.07
CA GLY A 354 -3.48 -5.68 1.42
C GLY A 354 -1.98 -5.70 1.17
N HIS A 355 -1.41 -4.56 0.80
CA HIS A 355 0.02 -4.29 0.71
C HIS A 355 0.81 -5.43 0.03
N HIS A 356 0.34 -5.84 -1.14
CA HIS A 356 0.96 -6.87 -1.98
C HIS A 356 1.23 -8.21 -1.27
N GLY A 357 0.53 -8.46 -0.15
CA GLY A 357 0.74 -9.64 0.70
C GLY A 357 1.80 -9.48 1.78
N SER A 358 2.13 -8.25 2.18
CA SER A 358 3.02 -7.98 3.32
C SER A 358 2.42 -8.48 4.64
N THR A 359 3.28 -8.83 5.60
CA THR A 359 2.89 -9.39 6.91
C THR A 359 1.95 -8.52 7.71
N ASN A 360 2.13 -7.22 7.64
CA ASN A 360 1.47 -6.24 8.50
C ASN A 360 0.15 -5.70 7.94
N ALA A 361 -0.21 -6.11 6.72
CA ALA A 361 -1.36 -5.58 6.00
C ALA A 361 -2.60 -6.49 5.99
N THR A 362 -2.50 -7.67 6.60
CA THR A 362 -3.63 -8.59 6.75
C THR A 362 -3.56 -9.22 8.14
N PRO A 363 -4.24 -8.65 9.15
CA PRO A 363 -4.22 -9.18 10.51
C PRO A 363 -4.76 -10.60 10.60
N ILE A 364 -4.20 -11.43 11.46
CA ILE A 364 -4.67 -12.80 11.73
C ILE A 364 -6.16 -12.78 12.09
N GLN A 365 -6.56 -11.87 12.97
CA GLN A 365 -7.96 -11.76 13.42
C GLN A 365 -8.94 -11.48 12.27
N ALA A 366 -8.51 -10.71 11.25
CA ALA A 366 -9.34 -10.46 10.08
C ALA A 366 -9.54 -11.73 9.25
N ILE A 367 -8.48 -12.50 9.05
CA ILE A 367 -8.58 -13.78 8.31
C ILE A 367 -9.34 -14.82 9.12
N GLU A 368 -9.09 -14.94 10.42
CA GLU A 368 -9.83 -15.85 11.29
C GLU A 368 -11.35 -15.56 11.27
N ALA A 369 -11.74 -14.28 11.32
CA ALA A 369 -13.15 -13.89 11.17
C ALA A 369 -13.68 -14.24 9.77
N ALA A 370 -12.93 -13.99 8.71
CA ALA A 370 -13.34 -14.34 7.35
C ALA A 370 -13.47 -15.85 7.13
N ILE A 371 -12.65 -16.66 7.80
CA ILE A 371 -12.67 -18.13 7.74
C ILE A 371 -13.79 -18.70 8.60
N ALA A 372 -14.12 -18.06 9.74
CA ALA A 372 -15.18 -18.49 10.67
C ALA A 372 -16.59 -18.44 10.08
N ARG A 373 -16.71 -18.00 8.80
CA ARG A 373 -17.98 -17.95 8.08
C ARG A 373 -18.77 -19.27 8.15
N PRO A 374 -20.09 -19.22 8.03
CA PRO A 374 -20.92 -20.43 8.05
C PRO A 374 -20.44 -21.49 7.05
N LYS A 375 -20.43 -22.77 7.45
CA LYS A 375 -20.01 -23.90 6.57
C LYS A 375 -20.79 -23.97 5.26
N THR A 376 -21.97 -23.37 5.20
CA THR A 376 -22.81 -23.21 4.00
C THR A 376 -22.27 -22.13 3.05
N SER A 377 -21.38 -21.28 3.51
CA SER A 377 -20.74 -20.25 2.68
C SER A 377 -19.87 -20.87 1.60
N LYS A 378 -19.92 -20.29 0.41
CA LYS A 378 -19.16 -20.75 -0.75
C LYS A 378 -17.69 -20.31 -0.76
N GLY A 379 -17.20 -19.71 0.33
CA GLY A 379 -15.85 -19.17 0.41
C GLY A 379 -15.73 -17.78 -0.26
N PHE A 380 -14.52 -17.26 -0.34
CA PHE A 380 -14.24 -15.98 -1.00
C PHE A 380 -13.01 -16.11 -1.91
N VAL A 381 -12.85 -15.16 -2.82
CA VAL A 381 -11.68 -15.05 -3.68
C VAL A 381 -10.75 -13.98 -3.12
N SER A 382 -9.48 -14.30 -3.00
CA SER A 382 -8.43 -13.35 -2.64
C SER A 382 -7.57 -13.05 -3.85
N MET A 383 -7.45 -11.78 -4.25
CA MET A 383 -6.53 -11.37 -5.32
C MET A 383 -5.38 -10.57 -4.74
N CYS A 384 -4.15 -11.03 -5.02
CA CYS A 384 -2.92 -10.40 -4.60
C CYS A 384 -2.17 -9.87 -5.82
N SER A 385 -2.12 -8.56 -5.96
CA SER A 385 -1.27 -7.90 -6.94
C SER A 385 0.14 -7.80 -6.37
N THR A 386 1.07 -8.59 -6.92
CA THR A 386 2.42 -8.75 -6.37
C THR A 386 3.39 -9.25 -7.42
N GLU A 387 4.67 -9.14 -7.14
CA GLU A 387 5.76 -9.79 -7.86
C GLU A 387 6.80 -10.27 -6.87
N GLY A 388 6.94 -11.59 -6.74
CA GLY A 388 7.87 -12.19 -5.79
C GLY A 388 9.33 -11.79 -6.07
N SER A 389 10.12 -11.68 -5.02
CA SER A 389 11.54 -11.33 -5.07
C SER A 389 11.86 -9.86 -5.46
N VAL A 390 10.86 -9.00 -5.55
CA VAL A 390 11.05 -7.57 -5.81
C VAL A 390 11.32 -6.81 -4.53
N TYR A 391 10.63 -7.14 -3.46
CA TYR A 391 10.66 -6.45 -2.19
C TYR A 391 10.90 -7.39 -1.02
N GLY A 392 11.66 -6.90 -0.04
CA GLY A 392 11.98 -7.63 1.18
C GLY A 392 13.03 -8.73 0.99
N ASN A 393 13.31 -9.45 2.06
CA ASN A 393 14.32 -10.48 2.11
C ASN A 393 13.80 -11.72 2.84
N PRO A 394 13.66 -12.88 2.17
CA PRO A 394 13.16 -14.12 2.79
C PRO A 394 13.98 -14.58 4.00
N LYS A 395 15.29 -14.32 4.01
CA LYS A 395 16.17 -14.69 5.15
C LYS A 395 15.92 -13.82 6.38
N LYS A 396 15.37 -12.61 6.19
CA LYS A 396 14.99 -11.69 7.26
C LYS A 396 13.49 -11.75 7.57
N GLU A 397 12.75 -12.62 6.90
CA GLU A 397 11.30 -12.74 6.99
C GLU A 397 10.56 -11.43 6.67
N THR A 398 11.10 -10.67 5.72
CA THR A 398 10.50 -9.40 5.23
C THR A 398 10.05 -9.49 3.78
N GLU A 399 10.09 -10.70 3.18
CA GLU A 399 9.69 -10.89 1.79
C GLU A 399 8.22 -10.51 1.55
N VAL A 400 7.96 -9.95 0.37
CA VAL A 400 6.62 -9.65 -0.10
C VAL A 400 6.42 -10.33 -1.46
N PRO A 401 5.39 -11.16 -1.63
CA PRO A 401 4.37 -11.50 -0.65
C PRO A 401 4.89 -12.46 0.44
N ARG A 402 4.36 -12.34 1.64
CA ARG A 402 4.73 -13.17 2.77
C ARG A 402 4.26 -14.61 2.58
N SER A 403 5.18 -15.56 2.58
CA SER A 403 4.91 -16.97 2.31
C SER A 403 3.82 -17.53 3.23
N ARG A 404 3.92 -17.26 4.52
CA ARG A 404 2.93 -17.73 5.50
C ARG A 404 1.52 -17.22 5.27
N LEU A 405 1.39 -15.94 4.90
CA LEU A 405 0.08 -15.36 4.56
C LEU A 405 -0.47 -16.00 3.29
N MET A 406 0.37 -16.22 2.28
CA MET A 406 -0.05 -16.87 1.04
C MET A 406 -0.54 -18.29 1.29
N GLU A 407 0.15 -19.10 2.11
CA GLU A 407 -0.29 -20.44 2.50
C GLU A 407 -1.67 -20.45 3.15
N VAL A 408 -1.93 -19.53 4.08
CA VAL A 408 -3.23 -19.43 4.75
C VAL A 408 -4.31 -19.03 3.74
N LEU A 409 -4.07 -18.04 2.90
CA LEU A 409 -5.05 -17.62 1.88
C LEU A 409 -5.28 -18.69 0.81
N GLU A 410 -4.27 -19.45 0.43
CA GLU A 410 -4.40 -20.57 -0.51
C GLU A 410 -5.26 -21.69 0.07
N LYS A 411 -5.11 -21.97 1.36
CA LYS A 411 -5.88 -23.00 2.07
C LYS A 411 -7.33 -22.59 2.29
N ASP A 412 -7.57 -21.35 2.69
CA ASP A 412 -8.86 -20.89 3.25
C ASP A 412 -9.65 -19.98 2.30
N SER A 413 -9.05 -19.55 1.19
CA SER A 413 -9.72 -18.82 0.10
C SER A 413 -9.35 -19.39 -1.27
N CYS A 414 -9.90 -18.79 -2.33
CA CYS A 414 -9.40 -19.01 -3.69
C CYS A 414 -8.34 -17.93 -3.97
N LEU A 415 -7.07 -18.18 -3.62
CA LEU A 415 -6.00 -17.22 -3.82
C LEU A 415 -5.58 -17.12 -5.29
N VAL A 416 -5.51 -15.88 -5.79
CA VAL A 416 -5.05 -15.52 -7.14
C VAL A 416 -3.92 -14.52 -7.01
N ARG A 417 -2.70 -14.92 -7.37
CA ARG A 417 -1.53 -14.04 -7.38
C ARG A 417 -1.23 -13.59 -8.79
N SER A 418 -0.91 -12.30 -8.98
CA SER A 418 -0.57 -11.75 -10.30
C SER A 418 0.72 -12.34 -10.87
N ASP A 419 1.68 -12.71 -10.02
CA ASP A 419 2.98 -13.25 -10.43
C ASP A 419 2.99 -14.78 -10.61
N ALA A 420 2.01 -15.50 -10.06
CA ALA A 420 2.00 -16.95 -10.09
C ALA A 420 1.41 -17.57 -11.37
N ILE A 421 0.67 -16.78 -12.17
CA ILE A 421 -0.08 -17.28 -13.31
C ILE A 421 0.56 -16.82 -14.61
N ALA A 422 0.98 -17.76 -15.46
CA ALA A 422 1.57 -17.46 -16.75
C ALA A 422 0.54 -16.85 -17.72
N ILE A 423 0.88 -15.70 -18.30
CA ILE A 423 0.16 -15.05 -19.40
C ILE A 423 1.14 -14.83 -20.55
N SER A 424 0.69 -15.12 -21.77
CA SER A 424 1.45 -14.83 -22.98
C SER A 424 0.89 -13.60 -23.64
N ILE A 425 1.73 -12.62 -23.92
CA ILE A 425 1.39 -11.50 -24.81
C ILE A 425 2.24 -11.56 -26.07
N THR A 426 1.72 -11.00 -27.15
CA THR A 426 2.49 -10.79 -28.38
C THR A 426 2.93 -9.35 -28.38
N ASP A 427 4.24 -9.14 -28.45
CA ASP A 427 4.82 -7.80 -28.60
C ASP A 427 4.47 -7.29 -30.00
N ALA A 428 3.79 -6.14 -30.08
CA ALA A 428 3.28 -5.59 -31.33
C ALA A 428 4.40 -5.15 -32.29
N GLU A 429 5.57 -4.75 -31.77
CA GLU A 429 6.69 -4.29 -32.61
C GLU A 429 7.54 -5.44 -33.12
N THR A 430 7.73 -6.48 -32.31
CA THR A 430 8.64 -7.59 -32.62
C THR A 430 7.93 -8.86 -33.05
N SER A 431 6.60 -8.93 -32.94
CA SER A 431 5.80 -10.14 -33.13
C SER A 431 6.25 -11.34 -32.27
N LYS A 432 7.02 -11.07 -31.22
CA LYS A 432 7.51 -12.09 -30.29
C LYS A 432 6.54 -12.26 -29.12
N LYS A 433 6.23 -13.52 -28.80
CA LYS A 433 5.45 -13.85 -27.61
C LYS A 433 6.34 -13.71 -26.37
N ARG A 434 5.94 -12.87 -25.42
CA ARG A 434 6.49 -12.83 -24.07
C ARG A 434 5.62 -13.68 -23.14
N ILE A 435 6.23 -14.39 -22.25
CA ILE A 435 5.53 -15.09 -21.16
C ILE A 435 5.60 -14.21 -19.91
N ILE A 436 4.43 -13.85 -19.42
CA ILE A 436 4.28 -12.90 -18.33
C ILE A 436 3.96 -13.66 -17.05
N ALA A 437 4.85 -14.49 -16.58
CA ALA A 437 4.94 -14.94 -15.21
C ALA A 437 6.15 -15.82 -14.99
N ALA A 438 6.69 -15.77 -13.81
CA ALA A 438 7.84 -16.55 -13.42
C ALA A 438 7.55 -18.06 -13.34
N ASN A 439 6.31 -18.45 -13.06
CA ASN A 439 5.95 -19.86 -12.91
C ASN A 439 4.97 -20.31 -13.99
N LYS A 440 5.49 -21.02 -15.01
CA LYS A 440 4.73 -21.50 -16.18
C LYS A 440 3.75 -22.62 -15.86
N ASP A 441 3.93 -23.32 -14.75
CA ASP A 441 3.21 -24.55 -14.43
C ASP A 441 2.00 -24.35 -13.52
N VAL A 442 1.80 -23.13 -13.01
CA VAL A 442 0.67 -22.82 -12.14
C VAL A 442 -0.61 -22.73 -12.96
N LYS A 443 -1.54 -23.62 -12.64
CA LYS A 443 -2.88 -23.60 -13.20
C LYS A 443 -3.70 -22.47 -12.56
N LEU A 444 -4.58 -21.89 -13.36
CA LEU A 444 -5.56 -20.94 -12.86
C LEU A 444 -6.41 -21.62 -11.76
N PRO A 445 -6.50 -21.07 -10.56
CA PRO A 445 -7.33 -21.64 -9.51
C PRO A 445 -8.81 -21.59 -9.90
N ARG A 446 -9.61 -22.49 -9.32
CA ARG A 446 -11.04 -22.58 -9.62
C ARG A 446 -11.84 -22.11 -8.41
N PRO A 447 -12.43 -20.91 -8.45
CA PRO A 447 -13.27 -20.44 -7.36
C PRO A 447 -14.54 -21.28 -7.25
N LYS A 448 -15.06 -21.41 -6.04
CA LYS A 448 -16.34 -22.11 -5.80
C LYS A 448 -17.55 -21.31 -6.29
N VAL A 449 -17.39 -20.01 -6.45
CA VAL A 449 -18.39 -19.08 -6.96
C VAL A 449 -17.75 -18.23 -8.02
N GLY A 450 -18.49 -17.92 -9.10
CA GLY A 450 -18.00 -17.11 -10.18
C GLY A 450 -16.99 -17.82 -11.06
N LYS A 451 -16.34 -17.06 -11.90
CA LYS A 451 -15.39 -17.54 -12.90
C LYS A 451 -14.13 -16.69 -12.89
N LEU A 452 -12.98 -17.33 -12.90
CA LEU A 452 -11.70 -16.70 -13.08
C LEU A 452 -11.19 -16.93 -14.50
N THR A 453 -10.88 -15.83 -15.20
CA THR A 453 -10.33 -15.85 -16.55
C THR A 453 -9.02 -15.07 -16.62
N LYS A 454 -8.19 -15.38 -17.60
CA LYS A 454 -6.95 -14.65 -17.88
C LYS A 454 -6.97 -14.09 -19.30
N ALA A 455 -6.57 -12.84 -19.41
CA ALA A 455 -6.28 -12.18 -20.67
C ALA A 455 -4.77 -11.90 -20.79
N SER A 456 -4.35 -11.24 -21.86
CA SER A 456 -2.92 -10.95 -22.09
C SER A 456 -2.32 -10.07 -21.00
N LEU A 457 -3.06 -9.11 -20.47
CA LEU A 457 -2.56 -8.10 -19.52
C LEU A 457 -3.17 -8.20 -18.12
N TYR A 458 -4.23 -8.98 -17.93
CA TYR A 458 -4.96 -9.01 -16.66
C TYR A 458 -5.54 -10.38 -16.31
N LEU A 459 -5.90 -10.51 -15.06
CA LEU A 459 -6.72 -11.59 -14.51
C LEU A 459 -8.08 -11.01 -14.12
N GLU A 460 -9.14 -11.64 -14.56
CA GLU A 460 -10.51 -11.21 -14.30
C GLU A 460 -11.24 -12.24 -13.46
N TYR A 461 -11.91 -11.77 -12.42
CA TYR A 461 -12.85 -12.56 -11.65
C TYR A 461 -14.25 -11.99 -11.81
N SER A 462 -15.20 -12.82 -12.24
CA SER A 462 -16.62 -12.48 -12.36
C SER A 462 -17.48 -13.37 -11.49
N PHE A 463 -18.50 -12.81 -10.87
CA PHE A 463 -19.45 -13.51 -10.03
C PHE A 463 -20.49 -14.27 -10.83
#